data_11ebac7a594b0e5e09dc1f786430ed18
#
_entry.id   11ebac7a594b0e5e09dc1f786430ed18
#
_cell.length_a   1.000
_cell.length_b   1.000
_cell.length_c   1.000
_cell.angle_alpha   90.00
_cell.angle_beta   90.00
_cell.angle_gamma   90.00
#
_symmetry.space_group_name_H-M   'P 1'
#
loop_
_entity.id
_entity.type
_entity.pdbx_description
1 polymer ?
#
loop_
_entity_poly.entity_id
_entity_poly.type
_entity_poly.pdbx_seq_one_letter_code
_entity_poly.pdbx_strand_id
1 'polypeptide(L)'
;MKLLNLFLLLFISVFICASCVKERSLYNGEQGTDNPDDKGNSNNKTYTPYVYNYNTEVSGATAEISIELDELIDLDKVEVSIPPLKYNKSWLLLLTQDDCKQAAYCSTWAAINGKPIAFLDTVAATIDLYYNAKHLYNGDLPPNTYEYKKTLGSSDGAGNEVRFAFTTTLYPESEKMDVETNVNNGFTDNYYRFYMQSLLVWDNVKEMLAYGNGIAFHDVAATDVNNESDILSHLSICQSLIKDRLSGRGCKVLAEPNGNKTYLAAGKAYDQVQIMTAQAGATKLYPFQVTDDLHKNIIERWFFDDPNDIKDIVKQQLRLPKEERLAICLGVHGTSLYWTEFLLWLNNMYGKDGDDSLWFPSLEEYYEYNYYRFHATISKKMEGNTLKLTVTLPTGQNMYYPSVTINLKGLSKNKVKNITSTDNVTGFSSAGYEEGLMMNLDFRKNLVEHATHFVLKYEETKKVSDQRDARYFVNMLKESAIKTQLLERIGAN
;
A
#
# COMPACT_ATOMS: atom_id res chain seq x y z
N MET A 1 9.74 12.55 -56.28
CA MET A 1 10.22 11.77 -55.13
C MET A 1 10.20 12.50 -53.79
N LYS A 2 9.64 13.72 -53.65
CA LYS A 2 9.55 14.46 -52.38
C LYS A 2 8.12 14.57 -51.79
N LEU A 3 7.08 14.15 -52.52
CA LEU A 3 5.70 14.16 -52.05
C LEU A 3 5.24 12.83 -51.40
N LEU A 4 5.93 11.74 -51.62
CA LEU A 4 5.55 10.41 -51.12
C LEU A 4 5.99 10.21 -49.66
N ASN A 5 7.02 10.93 -49.20
CA ASN A 5 7.50 10.84 -47.82
C ASN A 5 6.73 11.71 -46.83
N LEU A 6 5.95 12.69 -47.32
CA LEU A 6 5.12 13.53 -46.45
C LEU A 6 3.80 12.83 -46.05
N PHE A 7 3.29 11.96 -46.92
CA PHE A 7 2.08 11.18 -46.61
C PHE A 7 2.35 10.00 -45.63
N LEU A 8 3.56 9.48 -45.61
CA LEU A 8 3.94 8.37 -44.72
C LEU A 8 4.19 8.86 -43.29
N LEU A 9 4.63 10.11 -43.09
CA LEU A 9 4.83 10.74 -41.79
C LEU A 9 3.51 11.23 -41.17
N LEU A 10 2.49 11.55 -41.98
CA LEU A 10 1.17 11.92 -41.46
C LEU A 10 0.33 10.69 -41.05
N PHE A 11 0.62 9.49 -41.57
CA PHE A 11 -0.07 8.27 -41.16
C PHE A 11 0.52 7.63 -39.89
N ILE A 12 1.76 7.92 -39.55
CA ILE A 12 2.40 7.39 -38.33
C ILE A 12 2.04 8.25 -37.09
N SER A 13 1.71 9.53 -37.28
CA SER A 13 1.32 10.39 -36.16
C SER A 13 -0.15 10.27 -35.72
N VAL A 14 -0.99 9.56 -36.48
CA VAL A 14 -2.40 9.35 -36.14
C VAL A 14 -2.63 8.03 -35.40
N PHE A 15 -1.65 7.12 -35.35
CA PHE A 15 -1.80 5.83 -34.68
C PHE A 15 -1.28 5.78 -33.22
N ILE A 16 -0.71 6.86 -32.71
CA ILE A 16 -0.18 6.90 -31.33
C ILE A 16 -1.21 7.45 -30.30
N CYS A 17 -2.35 7.99 -30.74
CA CYS A 17 -3.41 8.53 -29.86
C CYS A 17 -4.67 7.65 -29.75
N ALA A 18 -4.65 6.40 -30.18
CA ALA A 18 -5.84 5.54 -30.20
C ALA A 18 -5.76 4.33 -29.27
N SER A 19 -4.99 4.39 -28.18
CA SER A 19 -5.01 3.34 -27.13
C SER A 19 -5.92 3.65 -25.95
N CYS A 20 -6.73 4.72 -26.00
CA CYS A 20 -7.94 4.77 -25.19
C CYS A 20 -9.03 3.97 -25.92
N VAL A 21 -8.93 2.64 -25.88
CA VAL A 21 -10.05 1.78 -26.21
C VAL A 21 -11.12 2.06 -25.18
N LYS A 22 -12.18 2.79 -25.55
CA LYS A 22 -13.45 2.73 -24.82
C LYS A 22 -13.77 1.25 -24.69
N GLU A 23 -13.60 0.68 -23.50
CA GLU A 23 -14.12 -0.64 -23.20
C GLU A 23 -15.60 -0.62 -23.54
N ARG A 24 -15.98 -1.20 -24.67
CA ARG A 24 -17.37 -1.49 -24.96
C ARG A 24 -17.82 -2.43 -23.86
N SER A 25 -18.68 -1.98 -22.98
CA SER A 25 -19.50 -2.84 -22.16
C SER A 25 -20.20 -3.82 -23.09
N LEU A 26 -19.71 -5.06 -23.20
CA LEU A 26 -20.36 -6.12 -23.95
C LEU A 26 -21.55 -6.70 -23.18
N TYR A 27 -21.88 -6.09 -22.04
CA TYR A 27 -22.97 -6.53 -21.19
C TYR A 27 -24.25 -5.74 -21.52
N ASN A 28 -25.05 -6.25 -22.44
CA ASN A 28 -26.51 -6.05 -22.45
C ASN A 28 -27.10 -7.09 -21.50
N GLY A 29 -27.09 -6.76 -20.20
CA GLY A 29 -27.63 -7.64 -19.17
C GLY A 29 -29.13 -7.84 -19.36
N GLU A 30 -29.55 -8.99 -19.87
CA GLU A 30 -30.81 -9.54 -19.42
C GLU A 30 -30.61 -9.91 -17.94
N GLN A 31 -31.38 -9.27 -17.08
CA GLN A 31 -31.51 -9.68 -15.68
C GLN A 31 -31.86 -11.17 -15.69
N GLY A 32 -30.94 -12.00 -15.21
CA GLY A 32 -31.23 -13.40 -14.94
C GLY A 32 -32.42 -13.46 -14.00
N THR A 33 -33.49 -14.04 -14.45
CA THR A 33 -34.65 -14.36 -13.62
C THR A 33 -34.17 -15.27 -12.48
N ASP A 34 -34.28 -14.80 -11.26
CA ASP A 34 -34.10 -15.61 -10.05
C ASP A 34 -34.84 -16.95 -10.23
N ASN A 35 -34.11 -18.03 -10.27
CA ASN A 35 -34.69 -19.35 -10.27
C ASN A 35 -35.06 -19.70 -8.82
N PRO A 36 -36.34 -19.80 -8.46
CA PRO A 36 -36.78 -20.00 -7.07
C PRO A 36 -36.42 -21.35 -6.47
N ASP A 37 -35.82 -22.26 -7.25
CA ASP A 37 -35.47 -23.61 -6.80
C ASP A 37 -34.06 -23.81 -6.30
N ASP A 38 -33.19 -22.73 -6.32
CA ASP A 38 -31.86 -22.82 -5.77
C ASP A 38 -31.85 -22.64 -4.26
N LYS A 39 -32.29 -23.69 -3.55
CA LYS A 39 -32.08 -23.83 -2.11
C LYS A 39 -30.61 -24.11 -1.85
N GLY A 40 -29.78 -23.10 -2.10
CA GLY A 40 -28.37 -23.10 -1.78
C GLY A 40 -28.11 -23.44 -0.32
N ASN A 41 -27.18 -24.32 -0.13
CA ASN A 41 -26.70 -24.84 1.14
C ASN A 41 -26.43 -23.67 2.11
N SER A 42 -27.22 -23.53 3.17
CA SER A 42 -27.31 -22.40 4.09
C SER A 42 -26.09 -22.18 5.01
N ASN A 43 -24.95 -22.79 4.69
CA ASN A 43 -23.69 -22.70 5.46
C ASN A 43 -22.64 -21.75 4.85
N ASN A 44 -22.93 -21.06 3.76
CA ASN A 44 -21.98 -20.09 3.19
C ASN A 44 -22.05 -18.78 3.95
N LYS A 45 -21.26 -18.66 5.01
CA LYS A 45 -21.03 -17.35 5.65
C LYS A 45 -20.39 -16.39 4.67
N THR A 46 -20.99 -15.24 4.53
CA THR A 46 -20.41 -14.14 3.74
C THR A 46 -19.27 -13.48 4.53
N TYR A 47 -18.09 -13.45 3.98
CA TYR A 47 -16.97 -12.71 4.58
C TYR A 47 -17.17 -11.21 4.39
N THR A 48 -16.94 -10.46 5.47
CA THR A 48 -16.85 -8.99 5.43
C THR A 48 -15.40 -8.60 5.69
N PRO A 49 -14.75 -7.88 4.77
CA PRO A 49 -13.39 -7.41 4.97
C PRO A 49 -13.27 -6.56 6.24
N TYR A 50 -12.16 -6.68 6.93
CA TYR A 50 -11.85 -5.82 8.06
C TYR A 50 -11.71 -4.36 7.58
N VAL A 51 -12.35 -3.46 8.31
CA VAL A 51 -12.20 -2.02 8.11
C VAL A 51 -11.65 -1.42 9.39
N TYR A 52 -10.43 -0.93 9.33
CA TYR A 52 -9.81 -0.20 10.42
C TYR A 52 -10.69 1.02 10.77
N ASN A 53 -10.93 1.26 12.07
CA ASN A 53 -11.77 2.37 12.48
C ASN A 53 -11.00 3.70 12.46
N TYR A 54 -10.95 4.32 11.30
CA TYR A 54 -10.24 5.59 11.10
C TYR A 54 -10.90 6.78 11.79
N ASN A 55 -12.17 6.71 12.18
CA ASN A 55 -12.83 7.77 12.96
C ASN A 55 -12.27 7.89 14.38
N THR A 56 -11.69 6.82 14.92
CA THR A 56 -11.09 6.82 16.26
C THR A 56 -9.58 6.97 16.21
N GLU A 57 -8.95 6.96 15.04
CA GLU A 57 -7.53 7.18 14.88
C GLU A 57 -7.21 8.64 15.18
N VAL A 58 -6.21 8.85 16.02
CA VAL A 58 -5.74 10.18 16.38
C VAL A 58 -4.35 10.36 15.77
N SER A 59 -4.24 11.25 14.81
CA SER A 59 -2.93 11.69 14.36
C SER A 59 -2.28 12.54 15.44
N GLY A 60 -1.03 12.26 15.73
CA GLY A 60 -0.29 12.88 16.82
C GLY A 60 -0.29 12.02 18.08
N ALA A 61 0.88 11.78 18.61
CA ALA A 61 1.07 10.98 19.81
C ALA A 61 2.34 11.41 20.52
N THR A 62 2.36 11.29 21.85
CA THR A 62 3.58 11.44 22.65
C THR A 62 3.81 10.17 23.43
N ALA A 63 5.02 9.61 23.33
CA ALA A 63 5.42 8.41 24.05
C ALA A 63 6.75 8.63 24.79
N GLU A 64 6.89 7.94 25.91
CA GLU A 64 8.18 7.77 26.58
C GLU A 64 8.70 6.35 26.27
N ILE A 65 9.96 6.28 25.85
CA ILE A 65 10.70 5.05 25.64
C ILE A 65 11.80 5.00 26.70
N SER A 66 11.84 3.95 27.48
CA SER A 66 12.86 3.73 28.53
C SER A 66 13.80 2.59 28.08
N ILE A 67 15.08 2.92 27.93
CA ILE A 67 16.15 2.00 27.52
C ILE A 67 17.05 1.77 28.72
N GLU A 68 16.93 0.61 29.35
CA GLU A 68 17.81 0.18 30.45
C GLU A 68 19.14 -0.31 29.89
N LEU A 69 20.23 0.21 30.44
CA LEU A 69 21.59 -0.04 29.97
C LEU A 69 22.40 -0.85 31.01
N ASP A 70 23.35 -1.61 30.52
CA ASP A 70 24.29 -2.36 31.37
C ASP A 70 25.25 -1.44 32.14
N GLU A 71 25.59 -0.29 31.56
CA GLU A 71 26.54 0.67 32.10
C GLU A 71 26.09 2.10 31.78
N LEU A 72 26.62 3.07 32.50
CA LEU A 72 26.45 4.48 32.20
C LEU A 72 27.13 4.81 30.87
N ILE A 73 26.42 5.60 30.06
CA ILE A 73 26.91 6.10 28.78
C ILE A 73 27.06 7.62 28.82
N ASP A 74 27.92 8.13 27.97
CA ASP A 74 28.02 9.55 27.69
C ASP A 74 26.87 9.97 26.74
N LEU A 75 25.87 10.67 27.29
CA LEU A 75 24.69 11.08 26.55
C LEU A 75 25.00 11.99 25.36
N ASP A 76 26.08 12.79 25.44
CA ASP A 76 26.46 13.71 24.37
C ASP A 76 27.00 12.97 23.13
N LYS A 77 27.41 11.72 23.28
CA LYS A 77 27.82 10.84 22.19
C LYS A 77 26.71 10.08 21.51
N VAL A 78 25.48 10.16 22.03
CA VAL A 78 24.32 9.52 21.42
C VAL A 78 23.56 10.53 20.58
N GLU A 79 23.62 10.39 19.26
CA GLU A 79 22.83 11.18 18.32
C GLU A 79 21.51 10.48 18.05
N VAL A 80 20.40 11.24 18.10
CA VAL A 80 19.05 10.72 17.83
C VAL A 80 18.54 11.30 16.52
N SER A 81 18.04 10.45 15.62
CA SER A 81 17.53 10.89 14.33
C SER A 81 16.44 9.95 13.78
N ILE A 82 15.62 10.48 12.88
CA ILE A 82 14.71 9.70 12.04
C ILE A 82 15.37 9.58 10.65
N PRO A 83 15.71 8.36 10.19
CA PRO A 83 16.41 8.18 8.91
C PRO A 83 15.54 8.55 7.71
N PRO A 84 16.13 8.85 6.54
CA PRO A 84 15.38 9.18 5.31
C PRO A 84 14.41 8.10 4.84
N LEU A 85 14.76 6.84 5.02
CA LEU A 85 13.91 5.69 4.71
C LEU A 85 13.68 4.86 5.98
N LYS A 86 12.45 4.42 6.15
CA LYS A 86 12.03 3.57 7.27
C LYS A 86 12.86 2.28 7.31
N TYR A 87 13.12 1.76 8.51
CA TYR A 87 13.89 0.53 8.72
C TYR A 87 15.35 0.59 8.23
N ASN A 88 15.92 1.80 8.07
CA ASN A 88 17.25 2.02 7.51
C ASN A 88 17.46 1.42 6.11
N LYS A 89 16.39 1.32 5.31
CA LYS A 89 16.50 0.85 3.93
C LYS A 89 17.33 1.83 3.08
N SER A 90 17.92 1.33 2.00
CA SER A 90 18.87 2.10 1.20
C SER A 90 18.32 2.60 -0.13
N TRP A 91 17.11 2.21 -0.52
CA TRP A 91 16.41 2.73 -1.69
C TRP A 91 14.90 2.55 -1.60
N LEU A 92 14.18 3.34 -2.40
CA LEU A 92 12.73 3.48 -2.37
C LEU A 92 12.13 3.13 -3.73
N LEU A 93 11.07 2.32 -3.70
CA LEU A 93 10.16 2.13 -4.81
C LEU A 93 8.75 2.56 -4.39
N LEU A 94 8.08 3.33 -5.26
CA LEU A 94 6.69 3.73 -5.13
C LEU A 94 5.94 3.27 -6.38
N LEU A 95 4.79 2.65 -6.20
CA LEU A 95 3.92 2.22 -7.29
C LEU A 95 2.54 2.82 -7.12
N THR A 96 2.03 3.46 -8.19
CA THR A 96 0.64 3.90 -8.28
C THR A 96 -0.04 3.13 -9.40
N GLN A 97 -1.13 2.44 -9.08
CA GLN A 97 -1.93 1.69 -10.05
C GLN A 97 -3.19 2.47 -10.39
N ASP A 98 -3.30 2.88 -11.65
CA ASP A 98 -4.30 3.83 -12.15
C ASP A 98 -5.61 3.17 -12.58
N ASP A 99 -6.61 4.00 -12.89
CA ASP A 99 -7.93 3.66 -13.44
C ASP A 99 -8.80 2.77 -12.54
N CYS A 100 -8.54 2.73 -11.24
CA CYS A 100 -9.34 1.89 -10.31
C CYS A 100 -9.45 0.44 -10.79
N LYS A 101 -8.42 -0.09 -11.44
CA LYS A 101 -8.45 -1.42 -12.08
C LYS A 101 -8.56 -2.55 -11.07
N GLN A 102 -9.41 -3.54 -11.36
CA GLN A 102 -9.55 -4.75 -10.55
C GLN A 102 -8.23 -5.54 -10.43
N ALA A 103 -7.33 -5.43 -11.40
CA ALA A 103 -6.00 -6.03 -11.36
C ALA A 103 -5.15 -5.54 -10.16
N ALA A 104 -5.45 -4.38 -9.59
CA ALA A 104 -4.80 -3.93 -8.35
C ALA A 104 -5.03 -4.92 -7.21
N TYR A 105 -6.24 -5.48 -7.11
CA TYR A 105 -6.58 -6.50 -6.12
C TYR A 105 -6.21 -7.91 -6.58
N CYS A 106 -6.73 -8.35 -7.74
CA CYS A 106 -6.62 -9.74 -8.19
C CYS A 106 -5.21 -10.14 -8.64
N SER A 107 -4.34 -9.19 -8.94
CA SER A 107 -2.99 -9.42 -9.44
C SER A 107 -1.94 -8.84 -8.51
N THR A 108 -1.85 -7.52 -8.37
CA THR A 108 -0.78 -6.86 -7.60
C THR A 108 -0.85 -7.19 -6.11
N TRP A 109 -1.98 -6.90 -5.46
CA TRP A 109 -2.19 -7.20 -4.04
C TRP A 109 -2.12 -8.71 -3.78
N ALA A 110 -2.75 -9.52 -4.66
CA ALA A 110 -2.74 -10.96 -4.53
C ALA A 110 -1.33 -11.54 -4.57
N ALA A 111 -0.49 -11.11 -5.52
CA ALA A 111 0.90 -11.53 -5.62
C ALA A 111 1.71 -11.16 -4.37
N ILE A 112 1.59 -9.93 -3.88
CA ILE A 112 2.29 -9.46 -2.70
C ILE A 112 1.90 -10.27 -1.45
N ASN A 113 0.62 -10.61 -1.30
CA ASN A 113 0.10 -11.25 -0.11
C ASN A 113 -0.02 -12.78 -0.22
N GLY A 114 0.53 -13.38 -1.29
CA GLY A 114 0.47 -14.83 -1.52
C GLY A 114 -0.96 -15.35 -1.58
N LYS A 115 -1.83 -14.60 -2.25
CA LYS A 115 -3.24 -14.95 -2.52
C LYS A 115 -3.38 -15.44 -3.96
N PRO A 116 -4.52 -16.05 -4.31
CA PRO A 116 -4.79 -16.46 -5.70
C PRO A 116 -4.69 -15.30 -6.66
N ILE A 117 -3.86 -15.45 -7.69
CA ILE A 117 -3.62 -14.44 -8.73
C ILE A 117 -4.48 -14.80 -9.94
N ALA A 118 -5.30 -13.84 -10.37
CA ALA A 118 -6.14 -13.97 -11.56
C ALA A 118 -5.66 -12.97 -12.63
N PHE A 119 -5.57 -13.46 -13.86
CA PHE A 119 -5.19 -12.69 -15.04
C PHE A 119 -6.14 -12.93 -16.20
N LEU A 120 -5.73 -12.45 -17.35
CA LEU A 120 -6.33 -12.78 -18.63
C LEU A 120 -6.41 -14.29 -18.80
N ASP A 121 -7.60 -14.79 -19.14
CA ASP A 121 -7.78 -16.21 -19.49
C ASP A 121 -7.11 -16.53 -20.82
N THR A 122 -6.20 -17.50 -20.81
CA THR A 122 -5.53 -17.97 -22.02
C THR A 122 -6.44 -18.67 -23.01
N VAL A 123 -7.57 -19.20 -22.54
CA VAL A 123 -8.59 -19.87 -23.39
C VAL A 123 -9.49 -18.85 -24.07
N ALA A 124 -9.79 -17.74 -23.38
CA ALA A 124 -10.57 -16.63 -23.90
C ALA A 124 -9.72 -15.35 -23.84
N ALA A 125 -8.70 -15.29 -24.69
CA ALA A 125 -7.61 -14.30 -24.66
C ALA A 125 -8.00 -12.81 -24.60
N THR A 126 -9.28 -12.48 -24.56
CA THR A 126 -9.82 -11.12 -24.44
C THR A 126 -10.55 -10.87 -23.11
N ILE A 127 -10.56 -11.84 -22.20
CA ILE A 127 -11.35 -11.80 -20.96
C ILE A 127 -10.40 -11.80 -19.77
N ASP A 128 -10.37 -10.69 -19.04
CA ASP A 128 -9.75 -10.63 -17.72
C ASP A 128 -10.68 -11.25 -16.70
N LEU A 129 -10.16 -12.14 -15.86
CA LEU A 129 -10.92 -12.78 -14.81
C LEU A 129 -10.66 -12.09 -13.47
N TYR A 130 -11.72 -11.73 -12.78
CA TYR A 130 -11.68 -10.99 -11.51
C TYR A 130 -12.45 -11.70 -10.41
N TYR A 131 -12.14 -11.34 -9.17
CA TYR A 131 -12.86 -11.80 -7.99
C TYR A 131 -12.87 -10.70 -6.92
N ASN A 132 -13.73 -10.80 -5.94
CA ASN A 132 -13.72 -9.93 -4.76
C ASN A 132 -13.24 -10.67 -3.51
N ALA A 133 -13.15 -9.98 -2.37
CA ALA A 133 -12.70 -10.54 -1.09
C ALA A 133 -13.56 -11.73 -0.63
N LYS A 134 -14.87 -11.74 -0.94
CA LYS A 134 -15.81 -12.81 -0.60
C LYS A 134 -15.46 -14.13 -1.31
N HIS A 135 -14.93 -14.04 -2.53
CA HIS A 135 -14.48 -15.21 -3.29
C HIS A 135 -13.32 -15.92 -2.58
N LEU A 136 -12.37 -15.18 -2.04
CA LEU A 136 -11.25 -15.75 -1.27
C LEU A 136 -11.73 -16.51 -0.04
N TYR A 137 -12.69 -15.95 0.68
CA TYR A 137 -13.25 -16.55 1.88
C TYR A 137 -14.01 -17.84 1.57
N ASN A 138 -14.87 -17.81 0.57
CA ASN A 138 -15.71 -18.93 0.16
C ASN A 138 -14.94 -19.96 -0.71
N GLY A 139 -13.75 -19.63 -1.19
CA GLY A 139 -12.99 -20.48 -2.10
C GLY A 139 -13.53 -20.50 -3.53
N ASP A 140 -14.41 -19.57 -3.87
CA ASP A 140 -14.98 -19.41 -5.20
C ASP A 140 -14.13 -18.46 -6.02
N LEU A 141 -13.25 -19.01 -6.85
CA LEU A 141 -12.24 -18.30 -7.58
C LEU A 141 -12.35 -18.57 -9.08
N PRO A 142 -11.87 -17.63 -9.93
CA PRO A 142 -11.73 -17.86 -11.35
C PRO A 142 -10.92 -19.14 -11.64
N PRO A 143 -11.20 -19.85 -12.74
CA PRO A 143 -10.33 -20.94 -13.17
C PRO A 143 -8.91 -20.42 -13.46
N ASN A 144 -7.93 -21.34 -13.38
CA ASN A 144 -6.52 -21.07 -13.65
C ASN A 144 -5.85 -20.01 -12.75
N THR A 145 -6.38 -19.72 -11.56
CA THR A 145 -5.65 -18.94 -10.57
C THR A 145 -4.43 -19.70 -10.06
N TYR A 146 -3.38 -18.97 -9.70
CA TYR A 146 -2.20 -19.55 -9.07
C TYR A 146 -1.73 -18.70 -7.89
N GLU A 147 -0.84 -19.23 -7.07
CA GLU A 147 -0.31 -18.56 -5.89
C GLU A 147 1.21 -18.70 -5.82
N TYR A 148 1.90 -17.66 -5.37
CA TYR A 148 3.33 -17.78 -5.05
C TYR A 148 3.62 -18.60 -3.78
N LYS A 149 2.63 -18.94 -2.98
CA LYS A 149 2.74 -19.65 -1.68
C LYS A 149 3.65 -18.95 -0.67
N LYS A 150 4.08 -17.76 -0.95
CA LYS A 150 4.84 -16.86 -0.09
C LYS A 150 4.35 -15.43 -0.25
N THR A 151 4.64 -14.58 0.72
CA THR A 151 4.39 -13.15 0.67
C THR A 151 5.64 -12.42 0.20
N LEU A 152 5.47 -11.24 -0.40
CA LEU A 152 6.54 -10.41 -0.92
C LEU A 152 6.70 -9.18 -0.03
N GLY A 153 7.94 -8.85 0.34
CA GLY A 153 8.19 -7.75 1.25
C GLY A 153 9.67 -7.63 1.61
N SER A 154 9.93 -6.76 2.57
CA SER A 154 11.21 -6.57 3.24
C SER A 154 11.11 -6.97 4.71
N SER A 155 12.11 -6.70 5.52
CA SER A 155 12.02 -6.78 6.98
C SER A 155 12.08 -5.39 7.64
N ASP A 156 11.68 -5.33 8.91
CA ASP A 156 11.81 -4.14 9.75
C ASP A 156 13.22 -3.98 10.36
N GLY A 157 14.18 -4.79 9.94
CA GLY A 157 15.52 -4.86 10.48
C GLY A 157 15.64 -5.67 11.79
N ALA A 158 14.53 -5.98 12.46
CA ALA A 158 14.48 -6.85 13.64
C ALA A 158 14.02 -8.29 13.30
N GLY A 159 13.76 -8.57 12.02
CA GLY A 159 13.34 -9.88 11.52
C GLY A 159 11.84 -10.03 11.30
N ASN A 160 11.03 -9.02 11.61
CA ASN A 160 9.62 -9.08 11.29
C ASN A 160 9.41 -8.70 9.82
N GLU A 161 8.47 -9.38 9.15
CA GLU A 161 8.09 -9.09 7.78
C GLU A 161 7.44 -7.71 7.66
N VAL A 162 7.79 -6.99 6.60
CA VAL A 162 7.12 -5.77 6.13
C VAL A 162 6.73 -6.01 4.68
N ARG A 163 5.46 -6.32 4.43
CA ARG A 163 4.96 -6.58 3.08
C ARG A 163 5.05 -5.34 2.22
N PHE A 164 5.32 -5.53 0.92
CA PHE A 164 5.23 -4.44 -0.05
C PHE A 164 3.83 -3.86 -0.06
N ALA A 165 3.74 -2.55 -0.25
CA ALA A 165 2.48 -1.84 -0.37
C ALA A 165 2.55 -0.88 -1.56
N PHE A 166 1.42 -0.58 -2.14
CA PHE A 166 1.31 0.34 -3.27
C PHE A 166 0.08 1.23 -3.11
N THR A 167 -0.05 2.22 -3.97
CA THR A 167 -1.22 3.11 -4.00
C THR A 167 -2.08 2.74 -5.18
N THR A 168 -3.38 2.55 -4.98
CA THR A 168 -4.35 2.38 -6.06
C THR A 168 -5.22 3.61 -6.20
N THR A 169 -5.56 3.98 -7.43
CA THR A 169 -6.51 5.06 -7.65
C THR A 169 -7.94 4.54 -7.52
N LEU A 170 -8.84 5.42 -7.12
CA LEU A 170 -10.26 5.13 -6.95
C LEU A 170 -11.12 5.93 -7.92
N TYR A 171 -12.31 5.42 -8.16
CA TYR A 171 -13.35 6.10 -8.94
C TYR A 171 -14.65 6.19 -8.12
N PRO A 172 -14.68 6.98 -7.03
CA PRO A 172 -15.71 6.90 -6.00
C PRO A 172 -17.13 7.21 -6.49
N GLU A 173 -17.28 8.03 -7.55
CA GLU A 173 -18.57 8.40 -8.14
C GLU A 173 -19.12 7.31 -9.08
N SER A 174 -18.38 6.23 -9.30
CA SER A 174 -18.84 5.13 -10.16
C SER A 174 -19.67 4.12 -9.37
N GLU A 175 -20.91 3.89 -9.79
CA GLU A 175 -21.78 2.84 -9.24
C GLU A 175 -21.15 1.44 -9.33
N LYS A 176 -20.17 1.26 -10.22
CA LYS A 176 -19.46 -0.03 -10.36
C LYS A 176 -18.65 -0.39 -9.11
N MET A 177 -18.24 0.57 -8.30
CA MET A 177 -17.57 0.30 -7.02
C MET A 177 -18.52 -0.25 -5.95
N ASP A 178 -19.82 -0.03 -6.08
CA ASP A 178 -20.86 -0.54 -5.17
C ASP A 178 -21.39 -1.92 -5.57
N VAL A 179 -20.97 -2.47 -6.72
CA VAL A 179 -21.49 -3.76 -7.21
C VAL A 179 -21.00 -4.90 -6.33
N GLU A 180 -21.92 -5.76 -5.91
CA GLU A 180 -21.63 -7.02 -5.24
C GLU A 180 -21.67 -8.18 -6.23
N THR A 181 -20.61 -8.98 -6.25
CA THR A 181 -20.61 -10.24 -7.01
C THR A 181 -21.27 -11.32 -6.18
N ASN A 182 -22.23 -12.02 -6.76
CA ASN A 182 -22.85 -13.17 -6.10
C ASN A 182 -21.90 -14.38 -6.13
N VAL A 183 -21.42 -14.80 -4.97
CA VAL A 183 -20.51 -15.95 -4.82
C VAL A 183 -21.22 -17.29 -4.66
N ASN A 184 -22.55 -17.29 -4.48
CA ASN A 184 -23.32 -18.49 -4.13
C ASN A 184 -23.84 -19.28 -5.34
N ASN A 185 -23.50 -18.88 -6.57
CA ASN A 185 -24.09 -19.50 -7.77
C ASN A 185 -23.45 -20.83 -8.17
N GLY A 186 -22.46 -21.34 -7.45
CA GLY A 186 -21.87 -22.66 -7.74
C GLY A 186 -21.22 -22.80 -9.13
N PHE A 187 -21.05 -21.72 -9.89
CA PHE A 187 -20.58 -21.73 -11.26
C PHE A 187 -19.07 -21.55 -11.35
N THR A 188 -18.34 -22.60 -11.17
CA THR A 188 -16.90 -22.60 -11.52
C THR A 188 -16.66 -22.53 -13.01
N ASP A 189 -17.64 -22.91 -13.82
CA ASP A 189 -17.51 -22.97 -15.29
C ASP A 189 -18.04 -21.72 -16.02
N ASN A 190 -18.63 -20.78 -15.32
CA ASN A 190 -19.15 -19.55 -15.91
C ASN A 190 -18.14 -18.41 -15.77
N TYR A 191 -17.32 -18.20 -16.77
CA TYR A 191 -16.33 -17.12 -16.82
C TYR A 191 -16.96 -15.73 -16.68
N TYR A 192 -18.16 -15.51 -17.22
CA TYR A 192 -18.83 -14.20 -17.14
C TYR A 192 -19.07 -13.72 -15.71
N ARG A 193 -19.24 -14.62 -14.79
CA ARG A 193 -19.42 -14.31 -13.37
C ARG A 193 -18.20 -13.59 -12.78
N PHE A 194 -17.00 -13.92 -13.21
CA PHE A 194 -15.75 -13.34 -12.76
C PHE A 194 -15.33 -12.14 -13.61
N TYR A 195 -15.90 -11.97 -14.77
CA TYR A 195 -15.57 -10.91 -15.73
C TYR A 195 -16.42 -9.65 -15.55
N MET A 196 -17.45 -9.68 -14.73
CA MET A 196 -18.47 -8.63 -14.64
C MET A 196 -17.96 -7.26 -14.16
N GLN A 197 -16.72 -7.15 -13.68
CA GLN A 197 -16.16 -5.93 -13.10
C GLN A 197 -14.77 -5.63 -13.65
N SER A 198 -14.63 -4.48 -14.29
CA SER A 198 -13.31 -3.94 -14.64
C SER A 198 -12.71 -3.06 -13.52
N LEU A 199 -13.55 -2.55 -12.62
CA LEU A 199 -13.15 -1.67 -11.52
C LEU A 199 -13.10 -2.42 -10.18
N LEU A 200 -12.30 -1.89 -9.25
CA LEU A 200 -12.32 -2.30 -7.85
C LEU A 200 -13.70 -2.06 -7.26
N VAL A 201 -14.14 -2.98 -6.42
CA VAL A 201 -15.30 -2.78 -5.53
C VAL A 201 -14.83 -2.34 -4.15
N TRP A 202 -15.69 -1.68 -3.37
CA TRP A 202 -15.32 -1.17 -2.05
C TRP A 202 -14.77 -2.24 -1.11
N ASP A 203 -15.25 -3.49 -1.19
CA ASP A 203 -14.74 -4.58 -0.37
C ASP A 203 -13.30 -4.96 -0.73
N ASN A 204 -12.91 -4.85 -2.00
CA ASN A 204 -11.51 -5.02 -2.39
C ASN A 204 -10.63 -3.91 -1.80
N VAL A 205 -11.09 -2.65 -1.85
CA VAL A 205 -10.38 -1.51 -1.27
C VAL A 205 -10.20 -1.67 0.24
N LYS A 206 -11.26 -2.07 0.96
CA LYS A 206 -11.17 -2.36 2.41
C LYS A 206 -10.12 -3.42 2.73
N GLU A 207 -10.13 -4.54 1.99
CA GLU A 207 -9.12 -5.59 2.17
C GLU A 207 -7.71 -5.07 1.88
N MET A 208 -7.52 -4.34 0.78
CA MET A 208 -6.22 -3.77 0.43
C MET A 208 -5.70 -2.80 1.50
N LEU A 209 -6.55 -1.94 2.03
CA LEU A 209 -6.20 -1.01 3.12
C LEU A 209 -5.80 -1.75 4.40
N ALA A 210 -6.46 -2.87 4.72
CA ALA A 210 -6.10 -3.68 5.89
C ALA A 210 -4.67 -4.22 5.80
N TYR A 211 -4.12 -4.37 4.59
CA TYR A 211 -2.73 -4.82 4.36
C TYR A 211 -1.74 -3.67 4.14
N GLY A 212 -2.14 -2.42 4.35
CA GLY A 212 -1.24 -1.25 4.29
C GLY A 212 -1.15 -0.57 2.93
N ASN A 213 -1.96 -0.96 1.95
CA ASN A 213 -2.01 -0.24 0.68
C ASN A 213 -2.63 1.15 0.85
N GLY A 214 -2.27 2.08 -0.03
CA GLY A 214 -2.80 3.42 -0.07
C GLY A 214 -3.85 3.62 -1.15
N ILE A 215 -4.53 4.76 -1.10
CA ILE A 215 -5.53 5.19 -2.09
C ILE A 215 -5.19 6.57 -2.66
N ALA A 216 -5.63 6.84 -3.88
CA ALA A 216 -5.44 8.12 -4.52
C ALA A 216 -6.70 8.55 -5.30
N PHE A 217 -6.93 9.87 -5.35
CA PHE A 217 -7.79 10.46 -6.36
C PHE A 217 -7.16 10.30 -7.75
N HIS A 218 -8.01 10.17 -8.75
CA HIS A 218 -7.63 10.10 -10.15
C HIS A 218 -8.73 10.76 -10.97
N ASP A 219 -9.48 10.02 -11.77
CA ASP A 219 -10.69 10.52 -12.38
C ASP A 219 -11.79 10.71 -11.30
N VAL A 220 -12.39 11.89 -11.24
CA VAL A 220 -13.32 12.26 -10.16
C VAL A 220 -14.79 12.26 -10.59
N ALA A 221 -15.07 12.24 -11.88
CA ALA A 221 -16.43 12.22 -12.39
C ALA A 221 -16.62 11.11 -13.43
N ALA A 222 -17.86 10.63 -13.58
CA ALA A 222 -18.25 9.68 -14.62
C ALA A 222 -18.23 10.30 -16.04
N THR A 223 -18.04 11.61 -16.15
CA THR A 223 -17.90 12.37 -17.39
C THR A 223 -16.63 13.20 -17.35
N ASP A 224 -16.08 13.52 -18.54
CA ASP A 224 -14.89 14.35 -18.65
C ASP A 224 -15.12 15.72 -18.00
N VAL A 225 -14.38 16.00 -16.93
CA VAL A 225 -14.37 17.28 -16.22
C VAL A 225 -13.07 17.99 -16.56
N ASN A 226 -13.15 19.18 -17.15
CA ASN A 226 -11.99 19.82 -17.76
C ASN A 226 -11.62 21.18 -17.15
N ASN A 227 -12.37 21.67 -16.17
CA ASN A 227 -12.05 22.94 -15.50
C ASN A 227 -11.74 22.71 -14.01
N GLU A 228 -10.89 23.57 -13.47
CA GLU A 228 -10.40 23.47 -12.10
C GLU A 228 -11.51 23.49 -11.05
N SER A 229 -12.52 24.35 -11.22
CA SER A 229 -13.64 24.52 -10.28
C SER A 229 -14.48 23.23 -10.18
N ASP A 230 -14.77 22.61 -11.32
CA ASP A 230 -15.57 21.39 -11.35
C ASP A 230 -14.78 20.22 -10.76
N ILE A 231 -13.49 20.09 -11.12
CA ILE A 231 -12.60 19.07 -10.53
C ILE A 231 -12.55 19.24 -9.01
N LEU A 232 -12.39 20.46 -8.51
CA LEU A 232 -12.34 20.75 -7.07
C LEU A 232 -13.65 20.34 -6.37
N SER A 233 -14.80 20.63 -6.99
CA SER A 233 -16.11 20.20 -6.49
C SER A 233 -16.21 18.67 -6.41
N HIS A 234 -15.81 17.97 -7.47
CA HIS A 234 -15.84 16.51 -7.52
C HIS A 234 -14.82 15.87 -6.56
N LEU A 235 -13.63 16.44 -6.35
CA LEU A 235 -12.70 15.98 -5.31
C LEU A 235 -13.36 16.01 -3.93
N SER A 236 -14.17 17.02 -3.63
CA SER A 236 -14.92 17.13 -2.38
C SER A 236 -16.01 16.06 -2.26
N ILE A 237 -16.74 15.78 -3.34
CA ILE A 237 -17.74 14.69 -3.39
C ILE A 237 -17.05 13.35 -3.19
N CYS A 238 -15.98 13.06 -3.95
CA CYS A 238 -15.20 11.84 -3.82
C CYS A 238 -14.67 11.64 -2.40
N GLN A 239 -14.15 12.69 -1.76
CA GLN A 239 -13.67 12.63 -0.38
C GLN A 239 -14.78 12.22 0.59
N SER A 240 -15.98 12.76 0.41
CA SER A 240 -17.13 12.42 1.24
C SER A 240 -17.54 10.96 1.07
N LEU A 241 -17.61 10.48 -0.18
CA LEU A 241 -17.91 9.08 -0.49
C LEU A 241 -16.86 8.13 0.08
N ILE A 242 -15.57 8.44 -0.08
CA ILE A 242 -14.47 7.64 0.45
C ILE A 242 -14.58 7.52 1.98
N LYS A 243 -14.80 8.65 2.69
CA LYS A 243 -14.94 8.64 4.15
C LYS A 243 -16.16 7.83 4.62
N ASP A 244 -17.27 7.91 3.90
CA ASP A 244 -18.47 7.14 4.21
C ASP A 244 -18.23 5.63 4.04
N ARG A 245 -17.65 5.21 2.92
CA ARG A 245 -17.42 3.81 2.60
C ARG A 245 -16.30 3.15 3.41
N LEU A 246 -15.33 3.94 3.89
CA LEU A 246 -14.09 3.46 4.50
C LEU A 246 -13.93 3.89 5.98
N SER A 247 -15.03 3.99 6.72
CA SER A 247 -15.02 4.22 8.18
C SER A 247 -14.20 5.44 8.61
N GLY A 248 -14.37 6.57 7.88
CA GLY A 248 -13.70 7.83 8.16
C GLY A 248 -12.35 8.02 7.44
N ARG A 249 -11.88 7.02 6.70
CA ARG A 249 -10.64 7.11 5.90
C ARG A 249 -10.78 8.18 4.81
N GLY A 250 -10.00 9.24 4.88
CA GLY A 250 -9.88 10.23 3.81
C GLY A 250 -8.77 9.87 2.82
N CYS A 251 -8.84 10.47 1.63
CA CYS A 251 -7.79 10.41 0.62
C CYS A 251 -6.98 11.71 0.63
N LYS A 252 -5.67 11.60 0.45
CA LYS A 252 -4.73 12.74 0.44
C LYS A 252 -3.79 12.76 -0.76
N VAL A 253 -3.78 11.71 -1.55
CA VAL A 253 -2.94 11.58 -2.74
C VAL A 253 -3.78 11.88 -3.97
N LEU A 254 -3.21 12.62 -4.93
CA LEU A 254 -3.76 12.78 -6.27
C LEU A 254 -2.77 12.23 -7.29
N ALA A 255 -3.18 11.24 -8.04
CA ALA A 255 -2.47 10.76 -9.22
C ALA A 255 -3.06 11.48 -10.46
N GLU A 256 -2.21 12.20 -11.20
CA GLU A 256 -2.66 12.94 -12.40
C GLU A 256 -3.27 11.98 -13.42
N PRO A 257 -4.54 12.17 -13.83
CA PRO A 257 -5.15 11.37 -14.88
C PRO A 257 -4.76 11.90 -16.27
N ASN A 258 -4.37 10.99 -17.16
CA ASN A 258 -4.14 11.25 -18.59
C ASN A 258 -3.24 12.46 -18.93
N GLY A 259 -2.33 12.86 -18.01
CA GLY A 259 -1.51 14.05 -18.19
C GLY A 259 -2.26 15.38 -18.08
N ASN A 260 -3.46 15.37 -17.53
CA ASN A 260 -4.32 16.57 -17.40
C ASN A 260 -3.85 17.47 -16.25
N LYS A 261 -3.13 18.56 -16.58
CA LYS A 261 -2.57 19.51 -15.61
C LYS A 261 -3.63 20.27 -14.80
N THR A 262 -4.87 20.32 -15.25
CA THR A 262 -5.98 20.95 -14.51
C THR A 262 -6.25 20.21 -13.20
N TYR A 263 -6.09 18.87 -13.18
CA TYR A 263 -6.16 18.09 -11.95
C TYR A 263 -5.09 18.46 -10.93
N LEU A 264 -3.88 18.76 -11.40
CA LEU A 264 -2.80 19.20 -10.49
C LEU A 264 -3.08 20.59 -9.91
N ALA A 265 -3.68 21.50 -10.70
CA ALA A 265 -4.10 22.81 -10.20
C ALA A 265 -5.21 22.68 -9.15
N ALA A 266 -6.25 21.90 -9.43
CA ALA A 266 -7.31 21.59 -8.47
C ALA A 266 -6.77 20.89 -7.21
N GLY A 267 -5.86 19.93 -7.35
CA GLY A 267 -5.22 19.25 -6.22
C GLY A 267 -4.38 20.18 -5.35
N LYS A 268 -3.71 21.19 -5.93
CA LYS A 268 -3.03 22.24 -5.17
C LYS A 268 -4.00 23.11 -4.39
N ALA A 269 -5.14 23.42 -4.98
CA ALA A 269 -6.19 24.24 -4.37
C ALA A 269 -7.01 23.48 -3.31
N TYR A 270 -7.11 22.16 -3.41
CA TYR A 270 -7.88 21.33 -2.49
C TYR A 270 -7.07 20.96 -1.25
N ASP A 271 -7.42 21.49 -0.09
CA ASP A 271 -6.67 21.32 1.16
C ASP A 271 -6.46 19.88 1.60
N GLN A 272 -7.40 18.98 1.23
CA GLN A 272 -7.29 17.56 1.59
C GLN A 272 -6.22 16.81 0.79
N VAL A 273 -5.88 17.25 -0.43
CA VAL A 273 -4.76 16.70 -1.20
C VAL A 273 -3.46 17.23 -0.64
N GLN A 274 -2.58 16.35 -0.22
CA GLN A 274 -1.32 16.70 0.44
C GLN A 274 -0.11 16.40 -0.43
N ILE A 275 -0.20 15.38 -1.30
CA ILE A 275 0.87 15.01 -2.23
C ILE A 275 0.27 14.56 -3.56
N MET A 276 1.01 14.77 -4.64
CA MET A 276 0.57 14.45 -5.99
C MET A 276 1.64 13.67 -6.74
N THR A 277 1.24 12.99 -7.80
CA THR A 277 2.16 12.34 -8.74
C THR A 277 1.72 12.57 -10.18
N ALA A 278 2.68 12.74 -11.09
CA ALA A 278 2.44 13.05 -12.50
C ALA A 278 3.53 12.49 -13.41
N GLN A 279 3.21 12.34 -14.70
CA GLN A 279 4.17 11.86 -15.72
C GLN A 279 5.18 12.92 -16.16
N ALA A 280 4.74 14.17 -16.25
CA ALA A 280 5.57 15.28 -16.74
C ALA A 280 5.29 16.56 -15.96
N GLY A 281 6.28 17.45 -15.91
CA GLY A 281 6.18 18.69 -15.13
C GLY A 281 6.17 18.45 -13.61
N ALA A 282 6.80 17.38 -13.19
CA ALA A 282 6.92 16.92 -11.82
C ALA A 282 8.39 16.86 -11.40
N THR A 283 8.63 16.69 -10.11
CA THR A 283 9.98 16.69 -9.53
C THR A 283 10.45 15.25 -9.31
N LYS A 284 11.67 14.97 -9.72
CA LYS A 284 12.35 13.71 -9.39
C LYS A 284 12.59 13.63 -7.88
N LEU A 285 12.30 12.48 -7.30
CA LEU A 285 12.43 12.27 -5.87
C LEU A 285 13.77 11.60 -5.54
N TYR A 286 14.62 12.31 -4.79
CA TYR A 286 15.87 11.79 -4.21
C TYR A 286 15.68 11.67 -2.69
N PRO A 287 15.32 10.50 -2.14
CA PRO A 287 14.86 10.37 -0.75
C PRO A 287 15.88 10.85 0.29
N PHE A 288 17.19 10.69 0.01
CA PHE A 288 18.26 11.08 0.90
C PHE A 288 18.64 12.57 0.79
N GLN A 289 18.09 13.28 -0.21
CA GLN A 289 18.30 14.71 -0.42
C GLN A 289 17.07 15.55 -0.04
N VAL A 290 16.00 14.93 0.42
CA VAL A 290 14.80 15.63 0.89
C VAL A 290 15.14 16.42 2.14
N THR A 291 14.92 17.74 2.10
CA THR A 291 15.25 18.69 3.17
C THR A 291 14.03 19.31 3.85
N ASP A 292 12.82 19.02 3.36
CA ASP A 292 11.56 19.52 3.90
C ASP A 292 10.48 18.46 3.71
N ASP A 293 9.30 18.65 4.32
CA ASP A 293 8.17 17.76 4.04
C ASP A 293 7.74 17.86 2.57
N LEU A 294 7.03 16.86 2.11
CA LEU A 294 6.62 16.77 0.71
C LEU A 294 5.23 17.38 0.46
N HIS A 295 4.78 18.27 1.35
CA HIS A 295 3.44 18.86 1.22
C HIS A 295 3.25 19.60 -0.10
N LYS A 296 2.18 19.24 -0.84
CA LYS A 296 1.83 19.76 -2.18
C LYS A 296 2.89 19.49 -3.27
N ASN A 297 3.90 18.66 -3.00
CA ASN A 297 4.84 18.28 -4.04
C ASN A 297 4.17 17.37 -5.08
N ILE A 298 4.66 17.49 -6.31
CA ILE A 298 4.27 16.65 -7.44
C ILE A 298 5.47 15.77 -7.79
N ILE A 299 5.37 14.48 -7.50
CA ILE A 299 6.45 13.52 -7.76
C ILE A 299 6.31 12.97 -9.17
N GLU A 300 7.42 12.96 -9.93
CA GLU A 300 7.49 12.33 -11.26
C GLU A 300 7.32 10.82 -11.12
N ARG A 301 6.45 10.23 -11.95
CA ARG A 301 6.30 8.78 -12.09
C ARG A 301 6.41 8.35 -13.54
N TRP A 302 6.94 7.14 -13.75
CA TRP A 302 7.18 6.57 -15.06
C TRP A 302 6.24 5.41 -15.36
N PHE A 303 5.88 5.25 -16.62
CA PHE A 303 5.11 4.14 -17.13
C PHE A 303 5.97 3.31 -18.07
N PHE A 304 5.93 2.00 -17.90
CA PHE A 304 6.66 1.04 -18.73
C PHE A 304 5.73 -0.07 -19.18
N ASP A 305 5.78 -0.40 -20.46
CA ASP A 305 5.04 -1.53 -21.02
C ASP A 305 5.66 -2.86 -20.56
N ASP A 306 6.99 -2.94 -20.53
CA ASP A 306 7.74 -4.10 -20.06
C ASP A 306 8.46 -3.78 -18.72
N PRO A 307 8.09 -4.46 -17.63
CA PRO A 307 8.78 -4.28 -16.35
C PRO A 307 10.25 -4.74 -16.34
N ASN A 308 10.73 -5.45 -17.37
CA ASN A 308 12.16 -5.75 -17.50
C ASN A 308 13.01 -4.49 -17.71
N ASP A 309 12.48 -3.47 -18.37
CA ASP A 309 13.17 -2.17 -18.51
C ASP A 309 13.42 -1.52 -17.15
N ILE A 310 12.50 -1.71 -16.20
CA ILE A 310 12.62 -1.19 -14.84
C ILE A 310 13.77 -1.88 -14.09
N LYS A 311 13.98 -3.18 -14.32
CA LYS A 311 15.07 -3.93 -13.66
C LYS A 311 16.45 -3.33 -13.93
N ASP A 312 16.66 -2.83 -15.14
CA ASP A 312 17.93 -2.22 -15.50
C ASP A 312 18.09 -0.82 -14.88
N ILE A 313 17.01 -0.05 -14.78
CA ILE A 313 16.99 1.22 -14.05
C ILE A 313 17.31 0.99 -12.57
N VAL A 314 16.67 0.01 -11.94
CA VAL A 314 16.97 -0.36 -10.53
C VAL A 314 18.44 -0.69 -10.36
N LYS A 315 19.00 -1.57 -11.21
CA LYS A 315 20.42 -1.92 -11.14
C LYS A 315 21.35 -0.71 -11.34
N GLN A 316 20.99 0.25 -12.21
CA GLN A 316 21.75 1.47 -12.42
C GLN A 316 21.73 2.36 -11.17
N GLN A 317 20.55 2.58 -10.57
CA GLN A 317 20.43 3.38 -9.35
C GLN A 317 21.21 2.76 -8.18
N LEU A 318 21.19 1.45 -8.04
CA LEU A 318 21.86 0.76 -6.92
C LEU A 318 23.41 0.76 -7.03
N ARG A 319 23.97 1.10 -8.20
CA ARG A 319 25.41 1.34 -8.34
C ARG A 319 25.87 2.71 -7.81
N LEU A 320 24.91 3.62 -7.61
CA LEU A 320 25.19 4.94 -7.05
C LEU A 320 25.28 4.88 -5.52
N PRO A 321 26.02 5.80 -4.88
CA PRO A 321 25.91 6.03 -3.45
C PRO A 321 24.43 6.27 -3.07
N LYS A 322 24.02 5.83 -1.88
CA LYS A 322 22.60 5.93 -1.49
C LYS A 322 22.06 7.37 -1.53
N GLU A 323 22.93 8.35 -1.26
CA GLU A 323 22.62 9.78 -1.25
C GLU A 323 22.27 10.32 -2.66
N GLU A 324 22.73 9.64 -3.71
CA GLU A 324 22.52 10.03 -5.11
C GLU A 324 21.40 9.22 -5.79
N ARG A 325 20.83 8.22 -5.09
CA ARG A 325 19.80 7.35 -5.66
C ARG A 325 18.49 8.08 -5.84
N LEU A 326 17.95 7.96 -7.05
CA LEU A 326 16.60 8.36 -7.37
C LEU A 326 15.63 7.29 -6.87
N ALA A 327 14.51 7.70 -6.27
CA ALA A 327 13.40 6.78 -6.01
C ALA A 327 12.81 6.27 -7.34
N ILE A 328 12.48 5.00 -7.39
CA ILE A 328 11.80 4.39 -8.53
C ILE A 328 10.30 4.60 -8.34
N CYS A 329 9.75 5.62 -8.99
CA CYS A 329 8.34 5.96 -8.92
C CYS A 329 7.64 5.50 -10.20
N LEU A 330 6.72 4.55 -10.07
CA LEU A 330 6.06 3.88 -11.18
C LEU A 330 4.57 4.19 -11.22
N GLY A 331 4.05 4.32 -12.44
CA GLY A 331 2.63 4.26 -12.74
C GLY A 331 2.34 3.01 -13.58
N VAL A 332 1.20 2.37 -13.34
CA VAL A 332 0.73 1.24 -14.14
C VAL A 332 -0.80 1.23 -14.16
N HIS A 333 -1.41 0.81 -15.27
CA HIS A 333 -2.87 0.65 -15.34
C HIS A 333 -3.27 -0.78 -14.92
N GLY A 334 -2.94 -1.77 -15.75
CA GLY A 334 -3.15 -3.17 -15.46
C GLY A 334 -1.85 -3.89 -15.15
N THR A 335 -1.92 -4.95 -14.35
CA THR A 335 -0.76 -5.79 -14.03
C THR A 335 -0.94 -7.18 -14.62
N SER A 336 0.00 -7.57 -15.46
CA SER A 336 0.09 -8.87 -16.09
C SER A 336 0.98 -9.83 -15.30
N LEU A 337 1.17 -11.04 -15.82
CA LEU A 337 2.13 -12.00 -15.30
C LEU A 337 3.53 -11.39 -15.13
N TYR A 338 4.03 -10.64 -16.11
CA TYR A 338 5.35 -10.03 -16.07
C TYR A 338 5.51 -9.04 -14.91
N TRP A 339 4.44 -8.33 -14.54
CA TRP A 339 4.43 -7.44 -13.38
C TRP A 339 4.51 -8.22 -12.07
N THR A 340 3.78 -9.32 -11.94
CA THR A 340 3.86 -10.15 -10.72
C THR A 340 5.21 -10.84 -10.59
N GLU A 341 5.82 -11.24 -11.70
CA GLU A 341 7.21 -11.75 -11.74
C GLU A 341 8.24 -10.67 -11.38
N PHE A 342 7.99 -9.41 -11.78
CA PHE A 342 8.82 -8.29 -11.36
C PHE A 342 8.74 -8.06 -9.85
N LEU A 343 7.56 -8.10 -9.24
CA LEU A 343 7.38 -8.01 -7.80
C LEU A 343 8.10 -9.16 -7.07
N LEU A 344 8.01 -10.37 -7.60
CA LEU A 344 8.73 -11.53 -7.09
C LEU A 344 10.26 -11.34 -7.18
N TRP A 345 10.74 -10.80 -8.29
CA TRP A 345 12.15 -10.48 -8.47
C TRP A 345 12.63 -9.42 -7.46
N LEU A 346 11.85 -8.37 -7.20
CA LEU A 346 12.16 -7.36 -6.18
C LEU A 346 12.33 -8.02 -4.81
N ASN A 347 11.39 -8.89 -4.41
CA ASN A 347 11.47 -9.60 -3.14
C ASN A 347 12.71 -10.48 -3.05
N ASN A 348 13.03 -11.22 -4.12
CA ASN A 348 14.13 -12.19 -4.12
C ASN A 348 15.52 -11.52 -4.19
N MET A 349 15.62 -10.31 -4.74
CA MET A 349 16.89 -9.60 -4.87
C MET A 349 17.11 -8.56 -3.77
N TYR A 350 16.05 -7.83 -3.39
CA TYR A 350 16.16 -6.62 -2.57
C TYR A 350 15.17 -6.56 -1.41
N GLY A 351 14.27 -7.53 -1.32
CA GLY A 351 13.37 -7.72 -0.21
C GLY A 351 13.93 -8.73 0.80
N LYS A 352 13.05 -9.28 1.64
CA LYS A 352 13.38 -10.18 2.74
C LYS A 352 14.08 -11.50 2.34
N ASP A 353 13.95 -11.91 1.08
CA ASP A 353 14.61 -13.11 0.54
C ASP A 353 15.93 -12.76 -0.18
N GLY A 354 16.32 -11.48 -0.23
CA GLY A 354 17.53 -10.96 -0.83
C GLY A 354 18.39 -10.17 0.15
N ASP A 355 18.89 -9.00 -0.27
CA ASP A 355 19.75 -8.13 0.54
C ASP A 355 18.98 -7.23 1.52
N ASP A 356 17.66 -7.30 1.50
CA ASP A 356 16.73 -6.56 2.37
C ASP A 356 16.89 -5.03 2.35
N SER A 357 17.31 -4.49 1.21
CA SER A 357 17.67 -3.08 1.03
C SER A 357 16.49 -2.18 0.61
N LEU A 358 15.39 -2.76 0.12
CA LEU A 358 14.24 -2.06 -0.44
C LEU A 358 13.22 -1.64 0.63
N TRP A 359 12.76 -0.38 0.55
CA TRP A 359 11.48 0.03 1.12
C TRP A 359 10.48 0.27 0.00
N PHE A 360 9.35 -0.46 0.04
CA PHE A 360 8.27 -0.36 -0.93
C PHE A 360 6.94 -0.13 -0.21
N PRO A 361 6.70 1.11 0.27
CA PRO A 361 5.45 1.52 0.89
C PRO A 361 4.44 2.02 -0.13
N SER A 362 3.20 2.29 0.32
CA SER A 362 2.31 3.19 -0.41
C SER A 362 2.85 4.62 -0.42
N LEU A 363 2.44 5.42 -1.41
CA LEU A 363 2.82 6.86 -1.45
C LEU A 363 2.28 7.61 -0.23
N GLU A 364 1.12 7.19 0.32
CA GLU A 364 0.57 7.77 1.55
C GLU A 364 1.48 7.51 2.76
N GLU A 365 1.94 6.27 2.95
CA GLU A 365 2.85 5.93 4.06
C GLU A 365 4.18 6.65 3.92
N TYR A 366 4.73 6.74 2.70
CA TYR A 366 5.96 7.48 2.45
C TYR A 366 5.81 8.96 2.78
N TYR A 367 4.70 9.59 2.35
CA TYR A 367 4.39 10.98 2.67
C TYR A 367 4.31 11.20 4.18
N GLU A 368 3.54 10.37 4.90
CA GLU A 368 3.37 10.51 6.35
C GLU A 368 4.67 10.29 7.11
N TYR A 369 5.45 9.28 6.72
CA TYR A 369 6.76 9.04 7.31
C TYR A 369 7.69 10.24 7.14
N ASN A 370 7.72 10.83 5.94
CA ASN A 370 8.52 12.01 5.67
C ASN A 370 8.03 13.24 6.45
N TYR A 371 6.71 13.42 6.59
CA TYR A 371 6.12 14.44 7.43
C TYR A 371 6.58 14.30 8.90
N TYR A 372 6.49 13.10 9.47
CA TYR A 372 6.98 12.87 10.84
C TYR A 372 8.49 13.05 10.95
N ARG A 373 9.25 12.71 9.93
CA ARG A 373 10.70 12.91 9.93
C ARG A 373 11.09 14.37 10.14
N PHE A 374 10.33 15.32 9.60
CA PHE A 374 10.62 16.75 9.71
C PHE A 374 9.93 17.45 10.88
N HIS A 375 8.81 16.93 11.34
CA HIS A 375 7.96 17.61 12.32
C HIS A 375 7.89 16.90 13.68
N ALA A 376 8.36 15.66 13.81
CA ALA A 376 8.45 15.01 15.11
C ALA A 376 9.52 15.63 15.97
N THR A 377 9.29 15.64 17.28
CA THR A 377 10.28 16.06 18.26
C THR A 377 10.72 14.89 19.11
N ILE A 378 12.03 14.79 19.33
CA ILE A 378 12.60 13.73 20.17
C ILE A 378 13.55 14.40 21.18
N SER A 379 13.27 14.24 22.48
CA SER A 379 14.17 14.62 23.55
C SER A 379 14.75 13.40 24.24
N LYS A 380 15.96 13.52 24.80
CA LYS A 380 16.67 12.44 25.50
C LYS A 380 17.14 12.91 26.87
N LYS A 381 17.10 12.04 27.85
CA LYS A 381 17.68 12.27 29.21
C LYS A 381 18.16 10.97 29.83
N MET A 382 19.15 11.04 30.73
CA MET A 382 19.55 9.89 31.55
C MET A 382 18.90 10.00 32.95
N GLU A 383 18.40 8.85 33.41
CA GLU A 383 17.94 8.65 34.79
C GLU A 383 18.61 7.40 35.34
N GLY A 384 19.74 7.58 36.10
CA GLY A 384 20.59 6.44 36.46
C GLY A 384 21.13 5.76 35.20
N ASN A 385 20.97 4.44 35.12
CA ASN A 385 21.35 3.64 33.94
C ASN A 385 20.25 3.54 32.87
N THR A 386 19.23 4.38 32.94
CA THR A 386 18.12 4.36 31.97
C THR A 386 18.19 5.60 31.07
N LEU A 387 18.32 5.37 29.75
CA LEU A 387 18.14 6.42 28.76
C LEU A 387 16.64 6.52 28.46
N LYS A 388 16.06 7.69 28.70
CA LYS A 388 14.68 8.01 28.38
C LYS A 388 14.61 8.89 27.14
N LEU A 389 13.73 8.50 26.21
CA LEU A 389 13.38 9.29 25.04
C LEU A 389 11.92 9.69 25.14
N THR A 390 11.63 10.97 24.96
CA THR A 390 10.27 11.43 24.72
C THR A 390 10.11 11.71 23.24
N VAL A 391 9.22 10.97 22.58
CA VAL A 391 8.94 11.06 21.15
C VAL A 391 7.56 11.66 20.96
N THR A 392 7.46 12.79 20.27
CA THR A 392 6.18 13.42 19.95
C THR A 392 6.00 13.49 18.45
N LEU A 393 4.99 12.79 17.93
CA LEU A 393 4.52 12.92 16.56
C LEU A 393 3.47 14.04 16.50
N PRO A 394 3.56 14.97 15.55
CA PRO A 394 2.56 16.03 15.39
C PRO A 394 1.24 15.49 14.88
N THR A 395 0.19 16.27 15.04
CA THR A 395 -1.09 16.03 14.37
C THR A 395 -0.99 16.40 12.90
N GLY A 396 -1.71 15.68 12.05
CA GLY A 396 -1.82 15.99 10.63
C GLY A 396 -3.19 15.58 10.11
N GLN A 397 -3.60 16.18 9.00
CA GLN A 397 -4.87 15.89 8.36
C GLN A 397 -4.79 14.58 7.56
N ASN A 398 -5.76 13.70 7.74
CA ASN A 398 -5.84 12.40 7.05
C ASN A 398 -4.56 11.55 7.23
N MET A 399 -3.95 11.56 8.42
CA MET A 399 -2.75 10.79 8.75
C MET A 399 -3.16 9.43 9.35
N TYR A 400 -2.66 8.33 8.78
CA TYR A 400 -3.11 6.95 9.08
C TYR A 400 -1.98 5.97 9.37
N TYR A 401 -0.72 6.42 9.18
CA TYR A 401 0.48 5.62 9.40
C TYR A 401 1.38 6.28 10.45
N PRO A 402 0.88 6.49 11.71
CA PRO A 402 1.65 7.17 12.75
C PRO A 402 2.79 6.26 13.26
N SER A 403 3.83 6.13 12.46
CA SER A 403 4.95 5.24 12.75
C SER A 403 6.27 5.80 12.26
N VAL A 404 7.33 5.61 13.05
CA VAL A 404 8.67 6.12 12.76
C VAL A 404 9.76 5.10 13.10
N THR A 405 10.84 5.13 12.34
CA THR A 405 12.12 4.52 12.72
C THR A 405 12.97 5.58 13.40
N ILE A 406 13.54 5.26 14.56
CA ILE A 406 14.44 6.14 15.33
C ILE A 406 15.80 5.47 15.42
N ASN A 407 16.84 6.18 15.03
CA ASN A 407 18.22 5.77 15.18
C ASN A 407 18.86 6.45 16.39
N LEU A 408 19.56 5.66 17.20
CA LEU A 408 20.44 6.13 18.27
C LEU A 408 21.89 5.78 17.87
N LYS A 409 22.50 6.67 17.12
CA LYS A 409 23.89 6.53 16.71
C LYS A 409 24.78 6.67 17.95
N GLY A 410 25.78 5.81 18.04
CA GLY A 410 26.69 5.76 19.19
C GLY A 410 26.22 4.89 20.37
N LEU A 411 24.97 4.38 20.35
CA LEU A 411 24.46 3.42 21.33
C LEU A 411 24.39 2.02 20.73
N SER A 412 25.34 1.16 21.07
CA SER A 412 25.33 -0.26 20.62
C SER A 412 24.19 -1.04 21.30
N LYS A 413 23.48 -1.88 20.51
CA LYS A 413 22.45 -2.77 21.03
C LYS A 413 22.96 -3.69 22.14
N ASN A 414 24.23 -4.07 22.11
CA ASN A 414 24.84 -4.94 23.11
C ASN A 414 24.92 -4.34 24.52
N LYS A 415 24.73 -3.01 24.66
CA LYS A 415 24.67 -2.30 25.94
C LYS A 415 23.25 -2.17 26.49
N VAL A 416 22.26 -2.67 25.74
CA VAL A 416 20.85 -2.55 26.08
C VAL A 416 20.35 -3.82 26.76
N LYS A 417 19.91 -3.70 28.01
CA LYS A 417 19.27 -4.80 28.75
C LYS A 417 17.82 -4.98 28.38
N ASN A 418 17.08 -3.87 28.37
CA ASN A 418 15.65 -3.89 28.15
C ASN A 418 15.18 -2.57 27.53
N ILE A 419 14.09 -2.64 26.76
CA ILE A 419 13.42 -1.46 26.24
C ILE A 419 11.93 -1.57 26.55
N THR A 420 11.36 -0.54 27.15
CA THR A 420 9.94 -0.41 27.42
C THR A 420 9.39 0.88 26.82
N SER A 421 8.10 0.90 26.54
CA SER A 421 7.40 2.07 25.99
C SER A 421 6.05 2.26 26.65
N THR A 422 5.54 3.48 26.62
CA THR A 422 4.17 3.80 27.04
C THR A 422 3.13 3.01 26.24
N ASP A 423 1.92 2.89 26.76
CA ASP A 423 0.89 1.99 26.22
C ASP A 423 0.37 2.40 24.83
N ASN A 424 0.44 3.67 24.50
CA ASN A 424 0.04 4.19 23.19
C ASN A 424 1.02 3.83 22.06
N VAL A 425 2.21 3.29 22.35
CA VAL A 425 3.01 2.56 21.38
C VAL A 425 2.46 1.15 21.30
N THR A 426 1.74 0.84 20.24
CA THR A 426 1.04 -0.44 20.03
C THR A 426 1.92 -1.45 19.30
N GLY A 427 2.75 -0.98 18.38
CA GLY A 427 3.76 -1.78 17.68
C GLY A 427 5.17 -1.30 18.01
N PHE A 428 6.09 -2.26 18.23
CA PHE A 428 7.47 -1.95 18.58
C PHE A 428 8.41 -3.06 18.15
N SER A 429 9.54 -2.66 17.56
CA SER A 429 10.67 -3.56 17.34
C SER A 429 12.00 -2.80 17.49
N SER A 430 13.10 -3.52 17.74
CA SER A 430 14.42 -2.91 17.80
C SER A 430 15.51 -3.83 17.27
N ALA A 431 16.49 -3.23 16.61
CA ALA A 431 17.66 -3.94 16.05
C ALA A 431 18.93 -3.12 16.19
N GLY A 432 20.07 -3.80 16.17
CA GLY A 432 21.34 -3.12 15.94
C GLY A 432 21.48 -2.76 14.47
N TYR A 433 22.12 -1.63 14.18
CA TYR A 433 22.57 -1.26 12.84
C TYR A 433 24.03 -0.79 12.92
N GLU A 434 24.68 -0.52 11.78
CA GLU A 434 26.11 -0.23 11.70
C GLU A 434 26.58 0.85 12.69
N GLU A 435 25.81 1.91 12.87
CA GLU A 435 26.17 3.04 13.74
C GLU A 435 25.56 3.00 15.14
N GLY A 436 24.69 2.01 15.47
CA GLY A 436 24.07 1.95 16.80
C GLY A 436 22.81 1.11 16.93
N LEU A 437 21.82 1.64 17.65
CA LEU A 437 20.51 1.04 17.89
C LEU A 437 19.45 1.68 17.01
N MET A 438 18.64 0.86 16.34
CA MET A 438 17.43 1.25 15.63
C MET A 438 16.21 0.80 16.43
N MET A 439 15.18 1.63 16.48
CA MET A 439 13.86 1.31 17.04
C MET A 439 12.77 1.71 16.05
N ASN A 440 11.77 0.85 15.88
CA ASN A 440 10.57 1.12 15.08
C ASN A 440 9.39 1.27 16.02
N LEU A 441 8.70 2.39 15.93
CA LEU A 441 7.53 2.72 16.76
C LEU A 441 6.29 2.83 15.89
N ASP A 442 5.20 2.21 16.31
CA ASP A 442 3.89 2.30 15.67
C ASP A 442 2.85 2.71 16.72
N PHE A 443 2.11 3.78 16.43
CA PHE A 443 1.13 4.37 17.34
C PHE A 443 -0.31 4.14 16.88
N ARG A 444 -0.55 3.26 15.90
CA ARG A 444 -1.90 2.94 15.42
C ARG A 444 -2.76 2.40 16.56
N LYS A 445 -3.81 3.12 16.91
CA LYS A 445 -4.64 2.87 18.10
C LYS A 445 -5.31 1.48 18.08
N ASN A 446 -5.82 1.06 16.92
CA ASN A 446 -6.59 -0.16 16.79
C ASN A 446 -5.75 -1.34 16.24
N LEU A 447 -4.41 -1.30 16.39
CA LEU A 447 -3.53 -2.36 15.86
C LEU A 447 -3.78 -3.72 16.51
N VAL A 448 -4.09 -3.75 17.80
CA VAL A 448 -4.41 -5.00 18.52
C VAL A 448 -5.73 -5.59 18.03
N GLU A 449 -6.75 -4.76 17.82
CA GLU A 449 -8.04 -5.19 17.25
C GLU A 449 -7.86 -5.75 15.83
N HIS A 450 -7.05 -5.04 15.03
CA HIS A 450 -6.70 -5.47 13.68
C HIS A 450 -6.05 -6.86 13.68
N ALA A 451 -5.00 -7.07 14.48
CA ALA A 451 -4.35 -8.36 14.62
C ALA A 451 -5.31 -9.46 15.09
N THR A 452 -6.17 -9.12 16.06
CA THR A 452 -7.16 -10.05 16.60
C THR A 452 -8.17 -10.51 15.53
N HIS A 453 -8.59 -9.61 14.63
CA HIS A 453 -9.47 -9.96 13.52
C HIS A 453 -8.86 -11.07 12.64
N PHE A 454 -7.59 -10.97 12.29
CA PHE A 454 -6.92 -11.99 11.46
C PHE A 454 -6.68 -13.31 12.21
N VAL A 455 -6.48 -13.27 13.52
CA VAL A 455 -6.44 -14.48 14.35
C VAL A 455 -7.80 -15.18 14.34
N LEU A 456 -8.91 -14.45 14.53
CA LEU A 456 -10.27 -14.99 14.46
C LEU A 456 -10.57 -15.56 13.07
N LYS A 457 -10.17 -14.88 12.00
CA LYS A 457 -10.31 -15.38 10.63
C LYS A 457 -9.60 -16.72 10.45
N TYR A 458 -8.35 -16.84 10.94
CA TYR A 458 -7.65 -18.12 10.92
C TYR A 458 -8.35 -19.21 11.75
N GLU A 459 -8.82 -18.87 12.94
CA GLU A 459 -9.55 -19.83 13.79
C GLU A 459 -10.82 -20.37 13.11
N GLU A 460 -11.48 -19.56 12.31
CA GLU A 460 -12.67 -19.95 11.55
C GLU A 460 -12.31 -20.79 10.31
N THR A 461 -11.31 -20.35 9.53
CA THR A 461 -11.01 -20.95 8.21
C THR A 461 -10.04 -22.13 8.29
N LYS A 462 -9.12 -22.11 9.26
CA LYS A 462 -7.97 -23.04 9.40
C LYS A 462 -7.07 -23.09 8.16
N LYS A 463 -7.17 -22.10 7.25
CA LYS A 463 -6.33 -22.02 6.05
C LYS A 463 -4.91 -21.59 6.40
N VAL A 464 -3.91 -22.20 5.78
CA VAL A 464 -2.48 -21.84 5.97
C VAL A 464 -2.21 -20.38 5.59
N SER A 465 -2.89 -19.87 4.54
CA SER A 465 -2.79 -18.47 4.14
C SER A 465 -3.28 -17.51 5.21
N ASP A 466 -4.38 -17.86 5.91
CA ASP A 466 -4.93 -17.02 6.97
C ASP A 466 -4.10 -17.12 8.26
N GLN A 467 -3.47 -18.28 8.54
CA GLN A 467 -2.48 -18.41 9.62
C GLN A 467 -1.27 -17.50 9.39
N ARG A 468 -0.76 -17.47 8.15
CA ARG A 468 0.35 -16.61 7.77
C ARG A 468 0.00 -15.12 7.94
N ASP A 469 -1.21 -14.73 7.56
CA ASP A 469 -1.67 -13.36 7.75
C ASP A 469 -1.86 -13.03 9.24
N ALA A 470 -2.48 -13.91 10.01
CA ALA A 470 -2.62 -13.73 11.46
C ALA A 470 -1.26 -13.53 12.13
N ARG A 471 -0.26 -14.36 11.79
CA ARG A 471 1.11 -14.21 12.29
C ARG A 471 1.73 -12.87 11.89
N TYR A 472 1.55 -12.45 10.65
CA TYR A 472 2.05 -11.17 10.14
C TYR A 472 1.52 -9.99 10.97
N PHE A 473 0.21 -9.90 11.18
CA PHE A 473 -0.39 -8.81 11.95
C PHE A 473 -0.08 -8.87 13.45
N VAL A 474 0.01 -10.06 14.03
CA VAL A 474 0.41 -10.21 15.44
C VAL A 474 1.87 -9.81 15.66
N ASN A 475 2.77 -10.09 14.71
CA ASN A 475 4.17 -9.72 14.81
C ASN A 475 4.41 -8.20 14.75
N MET A 476 3.47 -7.41 14.23
CA MET A 476 3.53 -5.95 14.29
C MET A 476 3.41 -5.41 15.72
N LEU A 477 2.75 -6.16 16.63
CA LEU A 477 2.51 -5.71 17.99
C LEU A 477 3.81 -5.69 18.81
N LYS A 478 3.89 -4.73 19.77
CA LYS A 478 4.94 -4.76 20.79
C LYS A 478 4.82 -6.03 21.64
N GLU A 479 5.93 -6.47 22.21
CA GLU A 479 5.97 -7.58 23.15
C GLU A 479 5.04 -7.30 24.34
N SER A 480 4.08 -8.20 24.56
CA SER A 480 3.03 -8.04 25.58
C SER A 480 2.32 -9.39 25.81
N ALA A 481 1.62 -9.50 26.92
CA ALA A 481 0.78 -10.68 27.22
C ALA A 481 -0.27 -10.93 26.12
N ILE A 482 -0.82 -9.86 25.52
CA ILE A 482 -1.79 -9.95 24.41
C ILE A 482 -1.12 -10.57 23.17
N LYS A 483 0.07 -10.09 22.79
CA LYS A 483 0.82 -10.68 21.64
C LYS A 483 1.07 -12.16 21.85
N THR A 484 1.58 -12.53 23.04
CA THR A 484 1.83 -13.93 23.38
C THR A 484 0.56 -14.78 23.25
N GLN A 485 -0.54 -14.33 23.84
CA GLN A 485 -1.83 -15.01 23.75
C GLN A 485 -2.32 -15.20 22.30
N LEU A 486 -2.17 -14.16 21.46
CA LEU A 486 -2.56 -14.25 20.05
C LEU A 486 -1.66 -15.21 19.26
N LEU A 487 -0.34 -15.26 19.56
CA LEU A 487 0.58 -16.22 18.95
C LEU A 487 0.25 -17.67 19.35
N GLU A 488 -0.09 -17.92 20.61
CA GLU A 488 -0.52 -19.24 21.08
C GLU A 488 -1.76 -19.73 20.31
N ARG A 489 -2.75 -18.85 20.09
CA ARG A 489 -3.99 -19.18 19.36
C ARG A 489 -3.76 -19.57 17.90
N ILE A 490 -2.72 -19.10 17.28
CA ILE A 490 -2.34 -19.46 15.90
C ILE A 490 -1.32 -20.61 15.85
N GLY A 491 -0.93 -21.19 16.99
CA GLY A 491 0.02 -22.29 17.06
C GLY A 491 1.44 -21.88 16.65
N ALA A 492 1.85 -20.66 17.00
CA ALA A 492 3.17 -20.11 16.72
C ALA A 492 4.02 -20.11 18.01
N ASN A 493 4.33 -21.29 18.54
CA ASN A 493 5.31 -21.47 19.63
C ASN A 493 6.67 -21.82 19.05
#